data_6a4f4f2b44c80e76178bd7016a4c826f
#
_entry.id   6a4f4f2b44c80e76178bd7016a4c826f
#
_cell.length_a   1.000
_cell.length_b   1.000
_cell.length_c   1.000
_cell.angle_alpha   90.00
_cell.angle_beta   90.00
_cell.angle_gamma   90.00
#
_symmetry.space_group_name_H-M   'P 1'
#
loop_
_entity.id
_entity.type
_entity.pdbx_description
1 polymer ?
#
loop_
_entity_poly.entity_id
_entity_poly.type
_entity_poly.pdbx_seq_one_letter_code
_entity_poly.pdbx_strand_id
1 'polypeptide(L)'
;MKFERSEIGALFSKLRTAVPEVRAVGAGDAGILLSGSSAYATNLELSVQAGLSKPVEQDVVVPPRGVDFISGTVAPEINIKVAAGTLTVESGTARARLSTTPAENYPEFSGPGNDAKRCVVGANDLSWAISKVLYAVSKDERHPAHRGLCFTRKGEDVLEICALDGYRMAISRINCTADGDFRFTLPAATAKAIDVLSMEGSVEIVRDRKKAIFSDHDFQVKSRLIAEPFLDYSKITTQESKDKPITIDRKELLGVLNRVKLARSADAKEKSVLVMDFAADGTGRASMKSTIAQMNEEFSFDGKLDEPVRIGFNLEFLSEALKSMESDKVTMRISGPLSPVRMLEPHYEALVLPVRVRSEE
;
A
#
# COMPACT_ATOMS: atom_id res chain seq x y z
N MET A 1 -20.87 22.52 -19.71
CA MET A 1 -19.94 22.85 -18.60
C MET A 1 -18.54 22.92 -19.18
N LYS A 2 -17.78 23.95 -18.83
CA LYS A 2 -16.39 24.14 -19.29
C LYS A 2 -15.45 24.00 -18.11
N PHE A 3 -14.39 23.21 -18.28
CA PHE A 3 -13.34 22.98 -17.29
C PHE A 3 -11.96 23.20 -17.92
N GLU A 4 -11.00 23.61 -17.10
CA GLU A 4 -9.60 23.57 -17.48
C GLU A 4 -9.08 22.14 -17.37
N ARG A 5 -8.35 21.69 -18.39
CA ARG A 5 -7.79 20.34 -18.43
C ARG A 5 -6.85 20.06 -17.24
N SER A 6 -6.04 21.05 -16.83
CA SER A 6 -5.13 20.95 -15.69
C SER A 6 -5.85 20.58 -14.39
N GLU A 7 -7.04 21.12 -14.17
CA GLU A 7 -7.86 20.88 -12.97
C GLU A 7 -8.61 19.55 -13.08
N ILE A 8 -9.53 19.44 -14.04
CA ILE A 8 -10.44 18.30 -14.13
C ILE A 8 -9.69 16.99 -14.49
N GLY A 9 -8.63 17.07 -15.32
CA GLY A 9 -7.82 15.92 -15.71
C GLY A 9 -7.02 15.37 -14.54
N ALA A 10 -6.40 16.23 -13.72
CA ALA A 10 -5.69 15.83 -12.52
C ALA A 10 -6.66 15.22 -11.49
N LEU A 11 -7.82 15.86 -11.27
CA LEU A 11 -8.85 15.36 -10.38
C LEU A 11 -9.37 13.98 -10.82
N PHE A 12 -9.67 13.81 -12.11
CA PHE A 12 -10.16 12.55 -12.65
C PHE A 12 -9.13 11.44 -12.56
N SER A 13 -7.84 11.73 -12.78
CA SER A 13 -6.75 10.77 -12.58
C SER A 13 -6.68 10.27 -11.13
N LYS A 14 -6.87 11.14 -10.16
CA LYS A 14 -6.93 10.79 -8.75
C LYS A 14 -8.19 9.96 -8.42
N LEU A 15 -9.37 10.41 -8.84
CA LEU A 15 -10.65 9.74 -8.62
C LEU A 15 -10.76 8.40 -9.37
N ARG A 16 -9.95 8.18 -10.42
CA ARG A 16 -9.91 6.94 -11.20
C ARG A 16 -9.66 5.70 -10.32
N THR A 17 -8.98 5.87 -9.18
CA THR A 17 -8.72 4.79 -8.20
C THR A 17 -10.00 4.17 -7.63
N ALA A 18 -11.09 4.94 -7.56
CA ALA A 18 -12.39 4.50 -7.08
C ALA A 18 -13.41 4.23 -8.21
N VAL A 19 -13.03 4.39 -9.47
CA VAL A 19 -13.89 4.05 -10.61
C VAL A 19 -13.72 2.57 -10.97
N PRO A 20 -14.80 1.78 -11.10
CA PRO A 20 -14.72 0.37 -11.47
C PRO A 20 -14.04 0.17 -12.84
N GLU A 21 -13.42 -0.99 -13.02
CA GLU A 21 -12.98 -1.40 -14.37
C GLU A 21 -14.18 -1.66 -15.27
N VAL A 22 -14.07 -1.30 -16.56
CA VAL A 22 -15.15 -1.41 -17.57
C VAL A 22 -15.69 -2.86 -17.72
N ARG A 23 -14.98 -3.85 -17.22
CA ARG A 23 -15.34 -5.29 -17.29
C ARG A 23 -16.20 -5.78 -16.13
N ALA A 24 -16.39 -5.00 -15.09
CA ALA A 24 -17.23 -5.41 -13.96
C ALA A 24 -18.71 -5.34 -14.37
N VAL A 25 -19.29 -6.50 -14.67
CA VAL A 25 -20.73 -6.63 -15.00
C VAL A 25 -21.55 -6.25 -13.77
N GLY A 26 -22.43 -5.26 -13.92
CA GLY A 26 -23.33 -4.77 -12.85
C GLY A 26 -22.85 -3.55 -12.09
N ALA A 27 -21.56 -3.16 -12.19
CA ALA A 27 -21.05 -1.88 -11.70
C ALA A 27 -20.89 -0.87 -12.87
N GLY A 28 -21.47 -1.14 -14.02
CA GLY A 28 -21.24 -0.44 -15.28
C GLY A 28 -21.65 1.03 -15.31
N ASP A 29 -22.34 1.48 -14.29
CA ASP A 29 -22.93 2.81 -14.27
C ASP A 29 -22.21 3.79 -13.32
N ALA A 30 -21.29 3.30 -12.50
CA ALA A 30 -20.54 4.11 -11.55
C ALA A 30 -19.25 4.67 -12.18
N GLY A 31 -19.36 5.79 -12.85
CA GLY A 31 -18.21 6.60 -13.25
C GLY A 31 -17.85 7.64 -12.18
N ILE A 32 -17.63 8.89 -12.60
CA ILE A 32 -17.49 10.02 -11.71
C ILE A 32 -18.78 10.85 -11.77
N LEU A 33 -19.47 11.00 -10.65
CA LEU A 33 -20.58 11.94 -10.50
C LEU A 33 -20.01 13.32 -10.21
N LEU A 34 -20.39 14.30 -11.02
CA LEU A 34 -20.22 15.73 -10.74
C LEU A 34 -21.56 16.25 -10.24
N SER A 35 -21.60 16.81 -9.02
CA SER A 35 -22.82 17.34 -8.39
C SER A 35 -22.50 18.54 -7.52
N GLY A 36 -23.14 19.68 -7.79
CA GLY A 36 -22.87 20.92 -7.08
C GLY A 36 -21.39 21.29 -7.11
N SER A 37 -20.76 21.41 -5.94
CA SER A 37 -19.33 21.72 -5.78
C SER A 37 -18.46 20.50 -5.53
N SER A 38 -18.93 19.30 -5.84
CA SER A 38 -18.20 18.05 -5.52
C SER A 38 -18.17 17.07 -6.69
N ALA A 39 -17.13 16.29 -6.75
CA ALA A 39 -16.98 15.10 -7.59
C ALA A 39 -16.93 13.85 -6.72
N TYR A 40 -17.62 12.79 -7.13
CA TYR A 40 -17.72 11.52 -6.40
C TYR A 40 -17.34 10.36 -7.31
N ALA A 41 -16.54 9.44 -6.81
CA ALA A 41 -16.25 8.16 -7.47
C ALA A 41 -16.46 7.01 -6.49
N THR A 42 -16.99 5.88 -6.96
CA THR A 42 -17.17 4.70 -6.11
C THR A 42 -17.17 3.41 -6.91
N ASN A 43 -16.57 2.36 -6.31
CA ASN A 43 -16.72 0.98 -6.75
C ASN A 43 -17.48 0.12 -5.72
N LEU A 44 -18.24 0.78 -4.80
CA LEU A 44 -19.01 0.21 -3.71
C LEU A 44 -18.20 -0.28 -2.50
N GLU A 45 -16.91 -0.52 -2.64
CA GLU A 45 -15.99 -0.84 -1.54
C GLU A 45 -15.17 0.38 -1.10
N LEU A 46 -14.73 1.14 -2.09
CA LEU A 46 -14.01 2.39 -1.96
C LEU A 46 -14.84 3.50 -2.60
N SER A 47 -15.00 4.61 -1.89
CA SER A 47 -15.61 5.82 -2.43
C SER A 47 -14.71 7.02 -2.14
N VAL A 48 -14.58 7.91 -3.10
CA VAL A 48 -13.80 9.15 -2.97
C VAL A 48 -14.68 10.33 -3.34
N GLN A 49 -14.70 11.35 -2.49
CA GLN A 49 -15.27 12.66 -2.75
C GLN A 49 -14.14 13.67 -2.82
N ALA A 50 -14.26 14.62 -3.75
CA ALA A 50 -13.32 15.73 -3.88
C ALA A 50 -14.07 17.03 -4.22
N GLY A 51 -13.52 18.16 -3.82
CA GLY A 51 -14.02 19.49 -4.19
C GLY A 51 -13.81 19.78 -5.68
N LEU A 52 -14.75 20.51 -6.28
CA LEU A 52 -14.62 21.10 -7.60
C LEU A 52 -14.25 22.59 -7.46
N SER A 53 -13.35 23.08 -8.28
CA SER A 53 -12.99 24.51 -8.34
C SER A 53 -14.16 25.41 -8.75
N LYS A 54 -15.10 24.85 -9.53
CA LYS A 54 -16.33 25.52 -9.97
C LYS A 54 -17.51 24.57 -9.82
N PRO A 55 -18.63 25.03 -9.25
CA PRO A 55 -19.83 24.21 -9.13
C PRO A 55 -20.42 23.90 -10.51
N VAL A 56 -21.04 22.73 -10.63
CA VAL A 56 -21.81 22.34 -11.81
C VAL A 56 -23.27 22.72 -11.62
N GLU A 57 -23.92 23.25 -12.70
CA GLU A 57 -25.33 23.62 -12.68
C GLU A 57 -26.26 22.39 -12.80
N GLN A 58 -25.77 21.31 -13.35
CA GLN A 58 -26.50 20.07 -13.56
C GLN A 58 -25.66 18.89 -13.15
N ASP A 59 -26.24 17.98 -12.39
CA ASP A 59 -25.60 16.71 -12.00
C ASP A 59 -25.36 15.84 -13.23
N VAL A 60 -24.16 15.27 -13.30
CA VAL A 60 -23.75 14.41 -14.42
C VAL A 60 -22.85 13.28 -13.97
N VAL A 61 -23.15 12.08 -14.45
CA VAL A 61 -22.26 10.92 -14.30
C VAL A 61 -21.38 10.79 -15.54
N VAL A 62 -20.07 10.92 -15.36
CA VAL A 62 -19.08 10.68 -16.41
C VAL A 62 -18.70 9.20 -16.36
N PRO A 63 -19.09 8.38 -17.35
CA PRO A 63 -18.83 6.94 -17.32
C PRO A 63 -17.33 6.64 -17.41
N PRO A 64 -16.86 5.43 -17.03
CA PRO A 64 -15.43 5.08 -16.96
C PRO A 64 -14.65 5.40 -18.24
N ARG A 65 -15.22 5.13 -19.42
CA ARG A 65 -14.59 5.50 -20.70
C ARG A 65 -14.49 7.01 -20.90
N GLY A 66 -15.41 7.77 -20.35
CA GLY A 66 -15.36 9.26 -20.35
C GLY A 66 -14.26 9.77 -19.44
N VAL A 67 -14.08 9.13 -18.28
CA VAL A 67 -12.97 9.41 -17.34
C VAL A 67 -11.63 9.15 -18.03
N ASP A 68 -11.47 8.01 -18.69
CA ASP A 68 -10.24 7.65 -19.40
C ASP A 68 -9.99 8.60 -20.58
N PHE A 69 -11.04 9.00 -21.32
CA PHE A 69 -10.94 9.97 -22.41
C PHE A 69 -10.46 11.34 -21.88
N ILE A 70 -11.08 11.87 -20.82
CA ILE A 70 -10.72 13.17 -20.22
C ILE A 70 -9.28 13.14 -19.69
N SER A 71 -8.89 12.07 -18.99
CA SER A 71 -7.54 11.91 -18.47
C SER A 71 -6.47 11.86 -19.57
N GLY A 72 -6.82 11.31 -20.74
CA GLY A 72 -5.92 11.18 -21.91
C GLY A 72 -5.88 12.40 -22.83
N THR A 73 -6.74 13.43 -22.65
CA THR A 73 -6.74 14.62 -23.52
C THR A 73 -5.56 15.54 -23.23
N VAL A 74 -5.15 16.32 -24.26
CA VAL A 74 -4.05 17.29 -24.16
C VAL A 74 -4.48 18.74 -24.35
N ALA A 75 -5.67 18.98 -24.90
CA ALA A 75 -6.16 20.35 -25.14
C ALA A 75 -6.47 21.06 -23.81
N PRO A 76 -6.26 22.38 -23.70
CA PRO A 76 -6.36 23.12 -22.43
C PRO A 76 -7.77 23.16 -21.85
N GLU A 77 -8.80 23.08 -22.69
CA GLU A 77 -10.19 23.14 -22.28
C GLU A 77 -10.93 21.83 -22.56
N ILE A 78 -11.83 21.46 -21.65
CA ILE A 78 -12.73 20.32 -21.76
C ILE A 78 -14.16 20.81 -21.61
N ASN A 79 -14.99 20.52 -22.61
CA ASN A 79 -16.42 20.81 -22.59
C ASN A 79 -17.22 19.54 -22.38
N ILE A 80 -18.08 19.53 -21.36
CA ILE A 80 -18.97 18.43 -21.04
C ILE A 80 -20.42 18.91 -21.24
N LYS A 81 -21.18 18.13 -22.02
CA LYS A 81 -22.61 18.37 -22.30
C LYS A 81 -23.39 17.08 -22.09
N VAL A 82 -24.52 17.14 -21.44
CA VAL A 82 -25.47 16.04 -21.30
C VAL A 82 -26.79 16.38 -21.94
N ALA A 83 -27.27 15.49 -22.78
CA ALA A 83 -28.59 15.57 -23.38
C ALA A 83 -29.18 14.21 -23.63
N ALA A 84 -30.41 13.96 -23.19
CA ALA A 84 -31.16 12.73 -23.43
C ALA A 84 -30.35 11.43 -23.16
N GLY A 85 -29.69 11.33 -21.99
CA GLY A 85 -28.89 10.16 -21.59
C GLY A 85 -27.56 9.98 -22.33
N THR A 86 -27.15 11.00 -23.10
CA THR A 86 -25.87 11.01 -23.83
C THR A 86 -24.95 12.08 -23.27
N LEU A 87 -23.77 11.67 -22.82
CA LEU A 87 -22.66 12.53 -22.46
C LEU A 87 -21.83 12.81 -23.71
N THR A 88 -21.63 14.10 -24.02
CA THR A 88 -20.68 14.54 -25.05
C THR A 88 -19.52 15.25 -24.37
N VAL A 89 -18.30 14.78 -24.60
CA VAL A 89 -17.06 15.42 -24.13
C VAL A 89 -16.30 15.90 -25.35
N GLU A 90 -15.92 17.18 -25.34
CA GLU A 90 -15.15 17.85 -26.40
C GLU A 90 -13.86 18.42 -25.81
N SER A 91 -12.72 18.16 -26.44
CA SER A 91 -11.40 18.67 -26.02
C SER A 91 -10.55 18.93 -27.28
N GLY A 92 -10.41 20.20 -27.69
CA GLY A 92 -9.80 20.57 -28.96
C GLY A 92 -10.56 19.96 -30.14
N THR A 93 -9.89 19.18 -30.95
CA THR A 93 -10.49 18.46 -32.09
C THR A 93 -11.07 17.09 -31.71
N ALA A 94 -10.78 16.61 -30.49
CA ALA A 94 -11.26 15.33 -30.03
C ALA A 94 -12.69 15.43 -29.47
N ARG A 95 -13.51 14.43 -29.80
CA ARG A 95 -14.90 14.37 -29.34
C ARG A 95 -15.29 12.93 -29.00
N ALA A 96 -15.87 12.74 -27.79
CA ALA A 96 -16.47 11.49 -27.38
C ALA A 96 -17.98 11.67 -27.17
N ARG A 97 -18.76 10.63 -27.55
CA ARG A 97 -20.18 10.51 -27.22
C ARG A 97 -20.39 9.18 -26.50
N LEU A 98 -20.94 9.22 -25.30
CA LEU A 98 -21.06 8.11 -24.40
C LEU A 98 -22.46 8.06 -23.79
N SER A 99 -23.00 6.87 -23.60
CA SER A 99 -24.20 6.72 -22.77
C SER A 99 -23.85 7.03 -21.31
N THR A 100 -24.73 7.71 -20.60
CA THR A 100 -24.58 8.01 -19.18
C THR A 100 -25.85 7.63 -18.43
N THR A 101 -25.71 7.32 -17.15
CA THR A 101 -26.84 7.03 -16.26
C THR A 101 -27.33 8.30 -15.58
N PRO A 102 -28.61 8.33 -15.18
CA PRO A 102 -29.16 9.41 -14.37
C PRO A 102 -28.39 9.52 -13.03
N ALA A 103 -28.06 10.75 -12.63
CA ALA A 103 -27.30 11.02 -11.40
C ALA A 103 -28.04 10.56 -10.12
N GLU A 104 -29.37 10.53 -10.14
CA GLU A 104 -30.24 10.05 -9.07
C GLU A 104 -30.04 8.56 -8.71
N ASN A 105 -29.51 7.78 -9.66
CA ASN A 105 -29.16 6.37 -9.44
C ASN A 105 -27.75 6.16 -8.90
N TYR A 106 -26.99 7.24 -8.69
CA TYR A 106 -25.62 7.14 -8.19
C TYR A 106 -25.61 6.74 -6.70
N PRO A 107 -24.71 5.82 -6.27
CA PRO A 107 -24.66 5.36 -4.89
C PRO A 107 -24.41 6.50 -3.89
N GLU A 108 -25.17 6.52 -2.79
CA GLU A 108 -25.00 7.52 -1.74
C GLU A 108 -23.66 7.43 -1.01
N PHE A 109 -23.09 8.57 -0.74
CA PHE A 109 -21.90 8.73 0.09
C PHE A 109 -22.29 8.92 1.57
N SER A 110 -22.72 7.83 2.25
CA SER A 110 -23.20 7.90 3.63
C SER A 110 -22.08 8.14 4.64
N GLY A 111 -22.33 8.98 5.66
CA GLY A 111 -21.42 9.30 6.76
C GLY A 111 -21.09 8.10 7.69
N PRO A 112 -20.28 8.32 8.73
CA PRO A 112 -19.96 7.31 9.74
C PRO A 112 -21.18 6.99 10.63
N GLY A 113 -21.17 5.80 11.26
CA GLY A 113 -22.18 5.41 12.25
C GLY A 113 -22.03 6.14 13.59
N ASN A 114 -23.01 5.96 14.47
CA ASN A 114 -23.06 6.65 15.78
C ASN A 114 -21.97 6.19 16.77
N ASP A 115 -21.34 5.03 16.56
CA ASP A 115 -20.26 4.47 17.38
C ASP A 115 -18.87 4.80 16.83
N ALA A 116 -18.77 5.82 15.98
CA ALA A 116 -17.54 6.20 15.32
C ALA A 116 -16.49 6.70 16.32
N LYS A 117 -15.24 6.30 16.08
CA LYS A 117 -14.05 6.76 16.79
C LYS A 117 -13.16 7.55 15.86
N ARG A 118 -12.41 8.50 16.40
CA ARG A 118 -11.60 9.44 15.64
C ARG A 118 -10.12 9.28 15.94
N CYS A 119 -9.30 9.54 14.93
CA CYS A 119 -7.86 9.63 15.01
C CYS A 119 -7.39 10.69 14.02
N VAL A 120 -6.46 11.54 14.42
CA VAL A 120 -5.87 12.57 13.56
C VAL A 120 -4.38 12.29 13.42
N VAL A 121 -3.89 12.34 12.18
CA VAL A 121 -2.47 12.10 11.83
C VAL A 121 -2.01 13.16 10.82
N GLY A 122 -0.69 13.32 10.68
CA GLY A 122 -0.13 14.08 9.56
C GLY A 122 -0.31 13.35 8.23
N ALA A 123 -0.69 14.06 7.18
CA ALA A 123 -0.90 13.46 5.85
C ALA A 123 0.37 12.82 5.29
N ASN A 124 1.50 13.50 5.40
CA ASN A 124 2.80 12.98 4.95
C ASN A 124 3.21 11.75 5.75
N ASP A 125 2.98 11.77 7.09
CA ASP A 125 3.30 10.63 7.95
C ASP A 125 2.43 9.42 7.59
N LEU A 126 1.14 9.63 7.29
CA LEU A 126 0.22 8.57 6.87
C LEU A 126 0.65 7.95 5.54
N SER A 127 0.96 8.76 4.53
CA SER A 127 1.44 8.27 3.23
C SER A 127 2.75 7.51 3.38
N TRP A 128 3.71 8.08 4.12
CA TRP A 128 4.97 7.41 4.45
C TRP A 128 4.72 6.05 5.13
N ALA A 129 3.91 6.02 6.18
CA ALA A 129 3.66 4.79 6.92
C ALA A 129 2.97 3.70 6.08
N ILE A 130 2.01 4.08 5.23
CA ILE A 130 1.35 3.17 4.29
C ILE A 130 2.37 2.60 3.29
N SER A 131 3.17 3.46 2.67
CA SER A 131 4.18 3.07 1.67
C SER A 131 5.19 2.06 2.22
N LYS A 132 5.57 2.22 3.49
CA LYS A 132 6.53 1.34 4.19
C LYS A 132 6.05 -0.09 4.37
N VAL A 133 4.75 -0.32 4.47
CA VAL A 133 4.21 -1.65 4.79
C VAL A 133 3.48 -2.33 3.65
N LEU A 134 3.07 -1.60 2.61
CA LEU A 134 2.26 -2.12 1.50
C LEU A 134 2.87 -3.34 0.80
N TYR A 135 4.18 -3.45 0.70
CA TYR A 135 4.86 -4.58 0.07
C TYR A 135 4.63 -5.92 0.80
N ALA A 136 4.32 -5.87 2.09
CA ALA A 136 4.13 -7.05 2.92
C ALA A 136 2.68 -7.58 2.91
N VAL A 137 1.76 -6.92 2.20
CA VAL A 137 0.37 -7.38 2.07
C VAL A 137 0.29 -8.69 1.31
N SER A 138 -0.53 -9.62 1.80
CA SER A 138 -0.77 -10.91 1.14
C SER A 138 -1.56 -10.75 -0.16
N LYS A 139 -1.22 -11.59 -1.13
CA LYS A 139 -2.00 -11.80 -2.36
C LYS A 139 -2.93 -13.00 -2.27
N ASP A 140 -2.87 -13.76 -1.17
CA ASP A 140 -3.66 -14.98 -0.96
C ASP A 140 -5.09 -14.62 -0.52
N GLU A 141 -6.06 -15.05 -1.31
CA GLU A 141 -7.49 -14.79 -1.04
C GLU A 141 -8.08 -15.61 0.10
N ARG A 142 -7.38 -16.66 0.54
CA ARG A 142 -7.83 -17.52 1.65
C ARG A 142 -7.76 -16.83 3.01
N HIS A 143 -6.99 -15.76 3.12
CA HIS A 143 -6.81 -14.99 4.35
C HIS A 143 -7.13 -13.50 4.10
N PRO A 144 -8.41 -13.11 4.06
CA PRO A 144 -8.83 -11.74 3.75
C PRO A 144 -8.18 -10.68 4.63
N ALA A 145 -8.01 -10.95 5.93
CA ALA A 145 -7.36 -10.03 6.85
C ALA A 145 -5.94 -9.64 6.42
N HIS A 146 -5.18 -10.58 5.87
CA HIS A 146 -3.81 -10.33 5.41
C HIS A 146 -3.73 -9.56 4.08
N ARG A 147 -4.87 -9.36 3.39
CA ARG A 147 -4.96 -8.51 2.17
C ARG A 147 -5.14 -7.03 2.49
N GLY A 148 -5.04 -6.66 3.74
CA GLY A 148 -5.17 -5.30 4.23
C GLY A 148 -4.06 -4.88 5.17
N LEU A 149 -4.14 -3.64 5.60
CA LEU A 149 -3.27 -3.02 6.58
C LEU A 149 -4.03 -2.90 7.91
N CYS A 150 -3.46 -3.40 8.98
CA CYS A 150 -4.02 -3.25 10.33
C CYS A 150 -3.52 -1.94 10.94
N PHE A 151 -4.44 -1.05 11.23
CA PHE A 151 -4.22 0.19 11.96
C PHE A 151 -4.54 -0.07 13.43
N THR A 152 -3.60 0.21 14.33
CA THR A 152 -3.79 -0.02 15.77
C THR A 152 -3.16 1.11 16.57
N ARG A 153 -3.94 1.78 17.43
CA ARG A 153 -3.38 2.72 18.41
C ARG A 153 -2.55 1.96 19.43
N LYS A 154 -1.36 2.45 19.71
CA LYS A 154 -0.44 1.94 20.73
C LYS A 154 -0.10 3.06 21.72
N GLY A 155 -0.33 2.84 22.99
CA GLY A 155 -0.14 3.91 23.97
C GLY A 155 -1.13 5.06 23.77
N GLU A 156 -0.68 6.28 24.00
CA GLU A 156 -1.52 7.48 23.94
C GLU A 156 -1.49 8.20 22.59
N ASP A 157 -0.34 8.19 21.92
CA ASP A 157 -0.02 9.08 20.79
C ASP A 157 0.58 8.39 19.58
N VAL A 158 0.59 7.05 19.53
CA VAL A 158 1.17 6.28 18.40
C VAL A 158 0.11 5.51 17.65
N LEU A 159 0.06 5.69 16.32
CA LEU A 159 -0.66 4.82 15.39
C LEU A 159 0.32 3.87 14.73
N GLU A 160 0.15 2.59 14.97
CA GLU A 160 0.91 1.51 14.35
C GLU A 160 0.13 0.97 13.15
N ILE A 161 0.81 0.86 12.01
CA ILE A 161 0.27 0.28 10.77
C ILE A 161 1.08 -0.96 10.45
N CYS A 162 0.41 -2.10 10.34
CA CYS A 162 1.03 -3.40 10.12
C CYS A 162 0.45 -4.09 8.87
N ALA A 163 1.33 -4.71 8.08
CA ALA A 163 0.96 -5.65 7.02
C ALA A 163 1.78 -6.93 7.13
N LEU A 164 1.20 -8.06 6.76
CA LEU A 164 1.87 -9.37 6.76
C LEU A 164 1.24 -10.30 5.73
N ASP A 165 2.02 -11.31 5.28
CA ASP A 165 1.57 -12.34 4.33
C ASP A 165 1.79 -13.79 4.83
N GLY A 166 2.20 -13.95 6.10
CA GLY A 166 2.52 -15.24 6.71
C GLY A 166 3.99 -15.65 6.56
N TYR A 167 4.78 -14.95 5.73
CA TYR A 167 6.22 -15.18 5.54
C TYR A 167 7.07 -13.96 5.88
N ARG A 168 6.46 -12.81 5.89
CA ARG A 168 7.07 -11.52 6.25
C ARG A 168 6.05 -10.61 6.89
N MET A 169 6.53 -9.62 7.61
CA MET A 169 5.72 -8.59 8.26
C MET A 169 6.46 -7.26 8.18
N ALA A 170 5.70 -6.19 8.05
CA ALA A 170 6.22 -4.84 8.13
C ALA A 170 5.33 -4.00 9.06
N ILE A 171 5.95 -3.19 9.88
CA ILE A 171 5.30 -2.30 10.84
C ILE A 171 5.89 -0.92 10.71
N SER A 172 5.03 0.08 10.58
CA SER A 172 5.37 1.50 10.68
C SER A 172 4.62 2.14 11.83
N ARG A 173 5.22 3.18 12.43
CA ARG A 173 4.67 3.90 13.58
C ARG A 173 4.73 5.38 13.32
N ILE A 174 3.60 6.06 13.52
CA ILE A 174 3.48 7.52 13.36
C ILE A 174 2.78 8.12 14.56
N ASN A 175 2.97 9.41 14.77
CA ASN A 175 2.27 10.13 15.83
C ASN A 175 0.79 10.31 15.47
N CYS A 176 -0.08 10.23 16.46
CA CYS A 176 -1.51 10.45 16.30
C CYS A 176 -2.14 11.08 17.55
N THR A 177 -3.30 11.69 17.34
CA THR A 177 -4.24 12.00 18.44
C THR A 177 -5.49 11.17 18.20
N ALA A 178 -5.86 10.28 19.12
CA ALA A 178 -6.98 9.37 18.93
C ALA A 178 -7.84 9.18 20.16
N ASP A 179 -9.14 8.93 19.93
CA ASP A 179 -10.14 8.69 20.98
C ASP A 179 -10.19 7.19 21.34
N GLY A 180 -9.75 6.84 22.55
CA GLY A 180 -9.89 5.51 23.11
C GLY A 180 -9.22 4.40 22.29
N ASP A 181 -9.79 3.20 22.28
CA ASP A 181 -9.28 2.06 21.51
C ASP A 181 -9.59 2.25 20.02
N PHE A 182 -8.53 2.24 19.21
CA PHE A 182 -8.61 2.50 17.78
C PHE A 182 -7.89 1.39 17.01
N ARG A 183 -8.67 0.43 16.48
CA ARG A 183 -8.14 -0.68 15.67
C ARG A 183 -9.11 -1.04 14.55
N PHE A 184 -8.56 -1.25 13.33
CA PHE A 184 -9.31 -1.74 12.17
C PHE A 184 -8.36 -2.27 11.09
N THR A 185 -8.90 -3.03 10.12
CA THR A 185 -8.14 -3.51 8.96
C THR A 185 -8.67 -2.86 7.70
N LEU A 186 -7.80 -2.07 7.04
CA LEU A 186 -8.09 -1.35 5.80
C LEU A 186 -7.66 -2.19 4.59
N PRO A 187 -8.50 -2.39 3.56
CA PRO A 187 -8.08 -3.05 2.33
C PRO A 187 -6.87 -2.36 1.67
N ALA A 188 -5.93 -3.14 1.15
CA ALA A 188 -4.72 -2.60 0.51
C ALA A 188 -5.04 -1.72 -0.72
N ALA A 189 -6.14 -1.99 -1.43
CA ALA A 189 -6.59 -1.15 -2.53
C ALA A 189 -6.94 0.28 -2.05
N THR A 190 -7.63 0.40 -0.91
CA THR A 190 -7.92 1.70 -0.31
C THR A 190 -6.65 2.41 0.17
N ALA A 191 -5.73 1.68 0.82
CA ALA A 191 -4.47 2.26 1.26
C ALA A 191 -3.66 2.84 0.08
N LYS A 192 -3.62 2.14 -1.05
CA LYS A 192 -3.02 2.64 -2.30
C LYS A 192 -3.73 3.88 -2.85
N ALA A 193 -5.07 3.90 -2.77
CA ALA A 193 -5.83 5.07 -3.21
C ALA A 193 -5.53 6.31 -2.37
N ILE A 194 -5.43 6.17 -1.05
CA ILE A 194 -5.04 7.26 -0.14
C ILE A 194 -3.65 7.82 -0.51
N ASP A 195 -2.69 6.95 -0.80
CA ASP A 195 -1.34 7.34 -1.22
C ASP A 195 -1.37 8.13 -2.56
N VAL A 196 -2.11 7.63 -3.56
CA VAL A 196 -2.28 8.30 -4.87
C VAL A 196 -2.97 9.65 -4.76
N LEU A 197 -3.92 9.81 -3.84
CA LEU A 197 -4.64 11.08 -3.64
C LEU A 197 -3.73 12.20 -3.13
N SER A 198 -2.63 11.85 -2.45
CA SER A 198 -1.68 12.81 -1.90
C SER A 198 -2.38 13.85 -1.03
N MET A 199 -3.03 13.36 0.02
CA MET A 199 -3.71 14.22 1.01
C MET A 199 -2.71 15.19 1.67
N GLU A 200 -3.18 16.34 2.15
CA GLU A 200 -2.32 17.40 2.67
C GLU A 200 -2.70 17.80 4.10
N GLY A 201 -1.73 18.37 4.82
CA GLY A 201 -1.92 18.87 6.19
C GLY A 201 -2.19 17.74 7.19
N SER A 202 -3.33 17.76 7.85
CA SER A 202 -3.78 16.73 8.77
C SER A 202 -4.93 15.94 8.18
N VAL A 203 -4.89 14.62 8.40
CA VAL A 203 -5.94 13.70 7.99
C VAL A 203 -6.71 13.25 9.24
N GLU A 204 -8.02 13.52 9.23
CA GLU A 204 -8.94 12.94 10.20
C GLU A 204 -9.37 11.56 9.71
N ILE A 205 -9.18 10.55 10.56
CA ILE A 205 -9.63 9.18 10.32
C ILE A 205 -10.81 8.91 11.24
N VAL A 206 -11.99 8.71 10.68
CA VAL A 206 -13.19 8.34 11.45
C VAL A 206 -13.56 6.92 11.07
N ARG A 207 -13.61 6.03 12.08
CA ARG A 207 -13.97 4.64 11.82
C ARG A 207 -15.17 4.20 12.68
N ASP A 208 -16.07 3.45 12.11
CA ASP A 208 -17.06 2.62 12.80
C ASP A 208 -16.69 1.12 12.64
N ARG A 209 -17.62 0.20 12.95
CA ARG A 209 -17.37 -1.25 12.85
C ARG A 209 -17.22 -1.76 11.43
N LYS A 210 -17.73 -1.06 10.42
CA LYS A 210 -17.86 -1.54 9.03
C LYS A 210 -17.06 -0.73 8.05
N LYS A 211 -16.77 0.54 8.38
CA LYS A 211 -16.14 1.48 7.45
C LYS A 211 -15.19 2.43 8.16
N ALA A 212 -14.22 2.95 7.41
CA ALA A 212 -13.39 4.07 7.79
C ALA A 212 -13.49 5.18 6.75
N ILE A 213 -13.40 6.42 7.22
CA ILE A 213 -13.42 7.64 6.42
C ILE A 213 -12.14 8.39 6.74
N PHE A 214 -11.36 8.72 5.73
CA PHE A 214 -10.16 9.55 5.79
C PHE A 214 -10.48 10.88 5.14
N SER A 215 -10.29 11.97 5.85
CA SER A 215 -10.64 13.29 5.36
C SER A 215 -9.50 14.28 5.58
N ASP A 216 -9.19 15.06 4.55
CA ASP A 216 -8.44 16.29 4.65
C ASP A 216 -9.31 17.47 4.15
N HIS A 217 -8.69 18.58 3.74
CA HIS A 217 -9.40 19.73 3.20
C HIS A 217 -10.04 19.45 1.83
N ASP A 218 -9.38 18.67 0.97
CA ASP A 218 -9.74 18.49 -0.44
C ASP A 218 -10.43 17.17 -0.74
N PHE A 219 -10.15 16.13 0.03
CA PHE A 219 -10.61 14.78 -0.20
C PHE A 219 -11.31 14.17 1.00
N GLN A 220 -12.30 13.34 0.70
CA GLN A 220 -12.85 12.40 1.66
C GLN A 220 -12.87 11.01 1.03
N VAL A 221 -12.17 10.07 1.67
CA VAL A 221 -12.03 8.67 1.23
C VAL A 221 -12.78 7.79 2.19
N LYS A 222 -13.78 7.07 1.72
CA LYS A 222 -14.55 6.10 2.49
C LYS A 222 -14.26 4.69 2.01
N SER A 223 -13.95 3.81 2.95
CA SER A 223 -13.69 2.40 2.69
C SER A 223 -14.54 1.49 3.55
N ARG A 224 -14.99 0.38 2.97
CA ARG A 224 -15.39 -0.78 3.76
C ARG A 224 -14.16 -1.35 4.45
N LEU A 225 -14.33 -1.85 5.68
CA LEU A 225 -13.28 -2.51 6.45
C LEU A 225 -13.34 -4.02 6.26
N ILE A 226 -12.18 -4.66 6.37
CA ILE A 226 -12.09 -6.11 6.42
C ILE A 226 -12.59 -6.57 7.80
N ALA A 227 -13.65 -7.38 7.82
CA ALA A 227 -14.28 -7.82 9.06
C ALA A 227 -13.52 -8.95 9.77
N GLU A 228 -12.70 -9.72 9.02
CA GLU A 228 -11.90 -10.79 9.60
C GLU A 228 -10.85 -10.22 10.56
N PRO A 229 -10.70 -10.79 11.77
CA PRO A 229 -9.71 -10.35 12.73
C PRO A 229 -8.28 -10.48 12.17
N PHE A 230 -7.51 -9.39 12.25
CA PHE A 230 -6.09 -9.43 11.92
C PHE A 230 -5.31 -10.20 12.99
N LEU A 231 -4.28 -10.94 12.56
CA LEU A 231 -3.41 -11.72 13.43
C LEU A 231 -2.89 -10.86 14.61
N ASP A 232 -2.88 -11.43 15.80
CA ASP A 232 -2.18 -10.83 16.93
C ASP A 232 -0.67 -11.10 16.82
N TYR A 233 0.04 -10.10 16.30
CA TYR A 233 1.50 -10.13 16.13
C TYR A 233 2.28 -9.59 17.33
N SER A 234 1.62 -9.18 18.39
CA SER A 234 2.27 -8.59 19.58
C SER A 234 3.32 -9.53 20.18
N LYS A 235 3.01 -10.83 20.26
CA LYS A 235 3.93 -11.83 20.77
C LYS A 235 5.21 -12.00 19.92
N ILE A 236 5.13 -11.67 18.62
CA ILE A 236 6.27 -11.77 17.70
C ILE A 236 7.20 -10.56 17.89
N THR A 237 6.63 -9.38 18.14
CA THR A 237 7.37 -8.12 18.26
C THR A 237 7.93 -7.87 19.66
N THR A 238 7.25 -8.38 20.70
CA THR A 238 7.65 -8.20 22.12
C THR A 238 8.57 -9.28 22.64
N GLN A 239 8.81 -10.34 21.87
CA GLN A 239 9.74 -11.39 22.30
C GLN A 239 11.12 -10.74 22.45
N GLU A 240 11.58 -10.56 23.69
CA GLU A 240 12.98 -10.24 23.99
C GLU A 240 13.81 -11.40 23.48
N SER A 241 14.32 -11.22 22.29
CA SER A 241 15.08 -12.26 21.64
C SER A 241 16.52 -12.18 22.14
N LYS A 242 17.14 -13.33 22.32
CA LYS A 242 18.59 -13.46 22.47
C LYS A 242 19.33 -13.03 21.19
N ASP A 243 18.63 -12.31 20.32
CA ASP A 243 19.08 -11.91 18.99
C ASP A 243 20.25 -10.95 19.13
N LYS A 244 21.36 -11.30 18.53
CA LYS A 244 22.50 -10.41 18.44
C LYS A 244 22.29 -9.44 17.27
N PRO A 245 22.39 -8.14 17.53
CA PRO A 245 22.33 -7.17 16.46
C PRO A 245 23.62 -7.18 15.67
N ILE A 246 23.48 -7.23 14.36
CA ILE A 246 24.53 -6.90 13.40
C ILE A 246 24.10 -5.69 12.59
N THR A 247 25.05 -4.94 12.08
CA THR A 247 24.78 -3.75 11.27
C THR A 247 25.47 -3.90 9.92
N ILE A 248 24.72 -3.69 8.85
CA ILE A 248 25.17 -3.85 7.46
C ILE A 248 24.88 -2.58 6.68
N ASP A 249 25.78 -2.19 5.78
CA ASP A 249 25.49 -1.16 4.78
C ASP A 249 24.35 -1.64 3.86
N ARG A 250 23.27 -0.86 3.81
CA ARG A 250 22.05 -1.23 3.08
C ARG A 250 22.29 -1.25 1.57
N LYS A 251 23.02 -0.29 1.04
CA LYS A 251 23.29 -0.18 -0.41
C LYS A 251 24.22 -1.31 -0.87
N GLU A 252 25.23 -1.62 -0.07
CA GLU A 252 26.13 -2.76 -0.31
C GLU A 252 25.33 -4.04 -0.35
N LEU A 253 24.54 -4.33 0.70
CA LEU A 253 23.73 -5.55 0.77
C LEU A 253 22.73 -5.67 -0.39
N LEU A 254 22.02 -4.59 -0.73
CA LEU A 254 21.13 -4.57 -1.91
C LEU A 254 21.89 -4.83 -3.21
N GLY A 255 23.11 -4.30 -3.35
CA GLY A 255 24.00 -4.57 -4.47
C GLY A 255 24.34 -6.05 -4.58
N VAL A 256 24.77 -6.67 -3.47
CA VAL A 256 25.03 -8.12 -3.36
C VAL A 256 23.80 -8.93 -3.76
N LEU A 257 22.62 -8.63 -3.19
CA LEU A 257 21.37 -9.33 -3.51
C LEU A 257 21.01 -9.22 -5.00
N ASN A 258 21.19 -8.06 -5.61
CA ASN A 258 20.92 -7.86 -7.04
C ASN A 258 21.85 -8.69 -7.94
N ARG A 259 23.12 -8.90 -7.54
CA ARG A 259 24.07 -9.70 -8.30
C ARG A 259 23.83 -11.19 -8.13
N VAL A 260 23.63 -11.67 -6.90
CA VAL A 260 23.33 -13.10 -6.67
C VAL A 260 21.99 -13.52 -7.26
N LYS A 261 21.03 -12.59 -7.39
CA LYS A 261 19.76 -12.82 -8.09
C LYS A 261 19.94 -13.30 -9.54
N LEU A 262 21.04 -12.98 -10.21
CA LEU A 262 21.31 -13.41 -11.58
C LEU A 262 21.45 -14.93 -11.70
N ALA A 263 21.70 -15.64 -10.60
CA ALA A 263 21.70 -17.10 -10.56
C ALA A 263 20.30 -17.72 -10.58
N ARG A 264 19.22 -16.91 -10.47
CA ARG A 264 17.85 -17.43 -10.45
C ARG A 264 17.46 -18.01 -11.81
N SER A 265 16.86 -19.20 -11.81
CA SER A 265 16.25 -19.78 -12.99
C SER A 265 15.00 -19.01 -13.41
N ALA A 266 14.77 -18.93 -14.72
CA ALA A 266 13.51 -18.42 -15.29
C ALA A 266 12.34 -19.44 -15.11
N ASP A 267 12.66 -20.72 -14.84
CA ASP A 267 11.62 -21.72 -14.57
C ASP A 267 11.00 -21.47 -13.19
N ALA A 268 9.71 -21.13 -13.18
CA ALA A 268 8.95 -20.89 -11.96
C ALA A 268 8.83 -22.12 -11.04
N LYS A 269 9.07 -23.33 -11.53
CA LYS A 269 9.07 -24.55 -10.75
C LYS A 269 10.35 -24.74 -9.93
N GLU A 270 11.43 -24.12 -10.36
CA GLU A 270 12.70 -24.17 -9.64
C GLU A 270 12.73 -23.12 -8.53
N LYS A 271 12.74 -23.59 -7.28
CA LYS A 271 12.81 -22.72 -6.09
C LYS A 271 14.27 -22.45 -5.75
N SER A 272 14.83 -21.37 -6.29
CA SER A 272 16.15 -20.89 -5.88
C SER A 272 16.07 -20.18 -4.53
N VAL A 273 16.81 -20.65 -3.54
CA VAL A 273 16.88 -20.08 -2.20
C VAL A 273 18.13 -19.21 -2.13
N LEU A 274 17.99 -18.00 -1.59
CA LEU A 274 19.13 -17.19 -1.17
C LEU A 274 19.68 -17.78 0.12
N VAL A 275 20.93 -18.21 0.15
CA VAL A 275 21.62 -18.63 1.36
C VAL A 275 22.57 -17.53 1.79
N MET A 276 22.47 -17.14 3.06
CA MET A 276 23.36 -16.17 3.68
C MET A 276 24.11 -16.85 4.84
N ASP A 277 25.43 -16.82 4.78
CA ASP A 277 26.32 -17.26 5.83
C ASP A 277 26.89 -16.04 6.54
N PHE A 278 26.80 -15.99 7.86
CA PHE A 278 27.34 -14.94 8.72
C PHE A 278 28.41 -15.55 9.60
N ALA A 279 29.66 -15.16 9.42
CA ALA A 279 30.79 -15.63 10.23
C ALA A 279 30.96 -14.79 11.50
N ALA A 280 31.63 -15.33 12.50
CA ALA A 280 31.87 -14.63 13.77
C ALA A 280 32.85 -13.44 13.65
N ASP A 281 33.66 -13.41 12.58
CA ASP A 281 34.64 -12.36 12.30
C ASP A 281 34.11 -11.10 11.63
N GLY A 282 32.79 -11.04 11.34
CA GLY A 282 32.18 -9.90 10.68
C GLY A 282 32.11 -10.02 9.14
N THR A 283 32.50 -11.18 8.59
CA THR A 283 32.34 -11.47 7.16
C THR A 283 31.02 -12.20 6.90
N GLY A 284 30.34 -11.83 5.82
CA GLY A 284 29.13 -12.47 5.34
C GLY A 284 29.32 -12.98 3.91
N ARG A 285 28.60 -14.05 3.55
CA ARG A 285 28.52 -14.55 2.18
C ARG A 285 27.08 -14.76 1.79
N ALA A 286 26.67 -14.20 0.67
CA ALA A 286 25.39 -14.48 0.02
C ALA A 286 25.61 -15.41 -1.16
N SER A 287 24.81 -16.45 -1.27
CA SER A 287 24.90 -17.42 -2.37
C SER A 287 23.52 -17.81 -2.88
N MET A 288 23.44 -18.05 -4.18
CA MET A 288 22.26 -18.58 -4.86
C MET A 288 22.69 -19.54 -5.95
N LYS A 289 21.99 -20.66 -6.06
CA LYS A 289 22.24 -21.70 -7.06
C LYS A 289 20.95 -22.10 -7.75
N SER A 290 21.04 -22.32 -9.03
CA SER A 290 20.02 -22.94 -9.87
C SER A 290 20.66 -23.97 -10.79
N THR A 291 19.85 -24.58 -11.65
CA THR A 291 20.35 -25.51 -12.69
C THR A 291 21.22 -24.84 -13.74
N ILE A 292 21.09 -23.52 -13.93
CA ILE A 292 21.77 -22.76 -14.99
C ILE A 292 22.94 -21.91 -14.49
N ALA A 293 22.99 -21.56 -13.21
CA ALA A 293 24.01 -20.68 -12.67
C ALA A 293 24.19 -20.84 -11.15
N GLN A 294 25.38 -20.48 -10.69
CA GLN A 294 25.70 -20.34 -9.27
C GLN A 294 26.42 -19.01 -9.06
N MET A 295 25.96 -18.22 -8.11
CA MET A 295 26.55 -16.93 -7.73
C MET A 295 26.88 -16.96 -6.25
N ASN A 296 28.05 -16.43 -5.89
CA ASN A 296 28.48 -16.23 -4.52
C ASN A 296 29.10 -14.84 -4.43
N GLU A 297 28.79 -14.12 -3.36
CA GLU A 297 29.38 -12.82 -3.10
C GLU A 297 29.58 -12.60 -1.61
N GLU A 298 30.69 -11.98 -1.26
CA GLU A 298 31.04 -11.63 0.13
C GLU A 298 30.60 -10.18 0.42
N PHE A 299 30.27 -9.96 1.69
CA PHE A 299 29.96 -8.64 2.24
C PHE A 299 30.47 -8.54 3.67
N SER A 300 30.56 -7.36 4.21
CA SER A 300 30.96 -7.13 5.60
C SER A 300 29.80 -6.66 6.46
N PHE A 301 29.88 -6.93 7.75
CA PHE A 301 28.94 -6.42 8.73
C PHE A 301 29.65 -6.06 10.05
N ASP A 302 29.14 -5.07 10.75
CA ASP A 302 29.55 -4.70 12.10
C ASP A 302 28.75 -5.50 13.13
N GLY A 303 29.39 -6.00 14.17
CA GLY A 303 28.76 -6.79 15.25
C GLY A 303 29.50 -8.10 15.49
N LYS A 304 29.09 -8.82 16.53
CA LYS A 304 29.69 -10.12 16.87
C LYS A 304 28.59 -11.17 17.04
N LEU A 305 28.78 -12.29 16.37
CA LEU A 305 27.99 -13.48 16.57
C LEU A 305 28.79 -14.47 17.45
N ASP A 306 28.13 -15.20 18.34
CA ASP A 306 28.81 -16.23 19.16
C ASP A 306 29.24 -17.41 18.30
N GLU A 307 28.42 -17.76 17.31
CA GLU A 307 28.65 -18.87 16.38
C GLU A 307 28.28 -18.43 14.96
N PRO A 308 28.91 -19.01 13.94
CA PRO A 308 28.50 -18.79 12.56
C PRO A 308 27.02 -19.17 12.34
N VAL A 309 26.30 -18.40 11.58
CA VAL A 309 24.88 -18.65 11.30
C VAL A 309 24.65 -18.75 9.80
N ARG A 310 24.02 -19.84 9.35
CA ARG A 310 23.60 -20.05 7.96
C ARG A 310 22.09 -19.99 7.86
N ILE A 311 21.56 -19.06 7.05
CA ILE A 311 20.12 -18.81 6.93
C ILE A 311 19.73 -18.78 5.44
N GLY A 312 18.62 -19.47 5.11
CA GLY A 312 17.99 -19.36 3.80
C GLY A 312 16.91 -18.27 3.79
N PHE A 313 16.77 -17.53 2.69
CA PHE A 313 15.73 -16.55 2.50
C PHE A 313 15.04 -16.65 1.14
N ASN A 314 13.80 -16.18 1.09
CA ASN A 314 13.24 -15.70 -0.17
C ASN A 314 13.89 -14.34 -0.49
N LEU A 315 14.63 -14.30 -1.60
CA LEU A 315 15.42 -13.12 -1.99
C LEU A 315 14.52 -11.89 -2.19
N GLU A 316 13.34 -12.05 -2.80
CA GLU A 316 12.40 -10.95 -3.00
C GLU A 316 11.94 -10.35 -1.67
N PHE A 317 11.57 -11.20 -0.70
CA PHE A 317 11.08 -10.73 0.59
C PHE A 317 12.14 -9.92 1.35
N LEU A 318 13.38 -10.41 1.36
CA LEU A 318 14.47 -9.68 1.97
C LEU A 318 14.78 -8.37 1.22
N SER A 319 14.81 -8.40 -0.12
CA SER A 319 15.08 -7.23 -0.93
C SER A 319 14.01 -6.15 -0.81
N GLU A 320 12.72 -6.52 -0.76
CA GLU A 320 11.62 -5.57 -0.60
C GLU A 320 11.64 -4.92 0.80
N ALA A 321 11.92 -5.70 1.85
CA ALA A 321 12.09 -5.18 3.19
C ALA A 321 13.25 -4.16 3.26
N LEU A 322 14.41 -4.48 2.69
CA LEU A 322 15.57 -3.57 2.64
C LEU A 322 15.31 -2.31 1.80
N LYS A 323 14.55 -2.42 0.70
CA LYS A 323 14.18 -1.28 -0.13
C LYS A 323 13.22 -0.31 0.57
N SER A 324 12.39 -0.83 1.47
CA SER A 324 11.48 0.00 2.27
C SER A 324 12.19 0.75 3.40
N MET A 325 13.43 0.40 3.74
CA MET A 325 14.25 1.11 4.71
C MET A 325 14.89 2.37 4.10
N GLU A 326 15.18 3.35 4.94
CA GLU A 326 15.77 4.66 4.54
C GLU A 326 17.19 4.82 5.03
N SER A 327 17.52 4.25 6.19
CA SER A 327 18.84 4.35 6.79
C SER A 327 19.92 3.75 5.87
N ASP A 328 21.07 4.37 5.82
CA ASP A 328 22.24 3.81 5.09
C ASP A 328 22.72 2.50 5.73
N LYS A 329 22.63 2.39 7.06
CA LYS A 329 22.97 1.18 7.80
C LYS A 329 21.70 0.53 8.37
N VAL A 330 21.58 -0.78 8.18
CA VAL A 330 20.44 -1.60 8.66
C VAL A 330 20.90 -2.45 9.83
N THR A 331 20.18 -2.35 10.95
CA THR A 331 20.35 -3.26 12.08
C THR A 331 19.51 -4.50 11.88
N MET A 332 20.17 -5.65 11.75
CA MET A 332 19.53 -6.96 11.64
C MET A 332 19.72 -7.73 12.94
N ARG A 333 18.65 -8.31 13.48
CA ARG A 333 18.68 -9.20 14.65
C ARG A 333 18.53 -10.64 14.18
N ILE A 334 19.51 -11.47 14.51
CA ILE A 334 19.63 -12.86 14.06
C ILE A 334 19.74 -13.75 15.30
N SER A 335 18.77 -14.66 15.50
CA SER A 335 18.74 -15.61 16.62
C SER A 335 19.17 -17.02 16.22
N GLY A 336 19.22 -17.35 14.94
CA GLY A 336 19.57 -18.67 14.44
C GLY A 336 18.95 -19.00 13.09
N PRO A 337 19.24 -20.18 12.53
CA PRO A 337 18.94 -20.54 11.14
C PRO A 337 17.45 -20.71 10.83
N LEU A 338 16.61 -20.91 11.83
CA LEU A 338 15.17 -21.11 11.69
C LEU A 338 14.34 -20.02 12.38
N SER A 339 15.00 -19.02 12.95
CA SER A 339 14.34 -17.90 13.62
C SER A 339 14.06 -16.76 12.62
N PRO A 340 12.96 -16.03 12.78
CA PRO A 340 12.71 -14.84 11.97
C PRO A 340 13.84 -13.83 12.11
N VAL A 341 14.25 -13.21 11.02
CA VAL A 341 15.19 -12.08 11.04
C VAL A 341 14.42 -10.79 11.11
N ARG A 342 14.76 -9.95 12.09
CA ARG A 342 14.16 -8.63 12.28
C ARG A 342 15.13 -7.55 11.82
N MET A 343 14.62 -6.60 11.05
CA MET A 343 15.34 -5.42 10.58
C MET A 343 14.68 -4.19 11.17
N LEU A 344 15.45 -3.33 11.81
CA LEU A 344 14.96 -2.24 12.64
C LEU A 344 15.50 -0.90 12.19
N GLU A 345 14.61 0.08 12.13
CA GLU A 345 14.87 1.52 12.00
C GLU A 345 14.01 2.30 13.00
N PRO A 346 14.28 3.58 13.25
CA PRO A 346 13.34 4.44 13.93
C PRO A 346 11.97 4.42 13.23
N HIS A 347 10.92 4.13 13.99
CA HIS A 347 9.54 4.10 13.52
C HIS A 347 9.19 3.03 12.46
N TYR A 348 10.13 2.14 12.09
CA TYR A 348 9.89 1.08 11.13
C TYR A 348 10.54 -0.25 11.55
N GLU A 349 9.83 -1.35 11.33
CA GLU A 349 10.32 -2.70 11.59
C GLU A 349 9.88 -3.63 10.47
N ALA A 350 10.80 -4.43 9.96
CA ALA A 350 10.51 -5.51 9.03
C ALA A 350 10.94 -6.84 9.63
N LEU A 351 10.18 -7.89 9.37
CA LEU A 351 10.46 -9.26 9.77
C LEU A 351 10.34 -10.16 8.54
N VAL A 352 11.33 -11.04 8.35
CA VAL A 352 11.34 -12.03 7.27
C VAL A 352 11.59 -13.40 7.87
N LEU A 353 10.70 -14.35 7.55
CA LEU A 353 10.87 -15.75 7.95
C LEU A 353 11.94 -16.44 7.10
N PRO A 354 12.79 -17.30 7.70
CA PRO A 354 13.77 -18.08 6.96
C PRO A 354 13.12 -19.19 6.14
N VAL A 355 13.81 -19.56 5.07
CA VAL A 355 13.52 -20.76 4.27
C VAL A 355 14.50 -21.86 4.69
N ARG A 356 14.02 -23.08 4.88
CA ARG A 356 14.90 -24.20 5.20
C ARG A 356 15.89 -24.44 4.07
N VAL A 357 17.17 -24.41 4.41
CA VAL A 357 18.26 -24.83 3.52
C VAL A 357 18.44 -26.33 3.71
N ARG A 358 18.38 -27.09 2.61
CA ARG A 358 18.77 -28.50 2.66
C ARG A 358 20.29 -28.56 2.83
N SER A 359 20.79 -29.36 3.80
CA SER A 359 22.19 -29.72 3.84
C SER A 359 22.49 -30.42 2.52
N GLU A 360 23.41 -29.90 1.73
CA GLU A 360 23.98 -30.65 0.62
C GLU A 360 24.74 -31.82 1.27
N GLU A 361 24.41 -33.07 0.86
CA GLU A 361 25.24 -34.22 1.06
C GLU A 361 26.58 -34.08 0.33
#